data_22ec42a192ea0724574dfacec264acec
#
_entry.id   22ec42a192ea0724574dfacec264acec
#
_cell.length_a   1.000
_cell.length_b   1.000
_cell.length_c   1.000
_cell.angle_alpha   90.00
_cell.angle_beta   90.00
_cell.angle_gamma   90.00
#
_symmetry.space_group_name_H-M   'P 1'
#
loop_
_entity.id
_entity.type
_entity.pdbx_description
1 polymer ?
#
loop_
_entity_poly.entity_id
_entity_poly.type
_entity_poly.pdbx_seq_one_letter_code
_entity_poly.pdbx_strand_id
1 'polypeptide(L)'
;MKAASDADPDASAAVIETAGARALSGPVLLAVIACIQDNHPDIPPHEQWICAGAALQNVLLAAEARGFAAKMVSGRRVRSPVLRSAFMLDESNHLVGFVMLGTDGAEAGSKPALRRSADQILSEWSPSG
;
A
#
# COMPACT_ATOMS: atom_id res chain seq x y z
N MET A 1 -8.08 15.89 -2.27
CA MET A 1 -8.00 16.96 -1.28
C MET A 1 -8.89 16.70 -0.06
N LYS A 2 -10.20 16.43 -0.21
CA LYS A 2 -11.12 16.18 0.91
C LYS A 2 -10.68 15.03 1.84
N ALA A 3 -10.25 13.88 1.28
CA ALA A 3 -9.75 12.74 2.07
C ALA A 3 -8.51 13.06 2.93
N ALA A 4 -7.67 13.98 2.50
CA ALA A 4 -6.49 14.40 3.27
C ALA A 4 -6.88 15.29 4.46
N SER A 5 -7.87 16.19 4.27
CA SER A 5 -8.42 17.04 5.32
C SER A 5 -9.16 16.23 6.38
N ASP A 6 -9.96 15.24 5.96
CA ASP A 6 -10.74 14.39 6.88
C ASP A 6 -9.85 13.45 7.71
N ALA A 7 -8.69 13.05 7.17
CA ALA A 7 -7.74 12.19 7.89
C ALA A 7 -6.86 12.97 8.90
N ASP A 8 -6.72 14.27 8.71
CA ASP A 8 -5.95 15.16 9.58
C ASP A 8 -6.59 16.56 9.55
N PRO A 9 -7.54 16.83 10.47
CA PRO A 9 -8.24 18.12 10.51
C PRO A 9 -7.32 19.33 10.71
N ASP A 10 -6.16 19.10 11.35
CA ASP A 10 -5.17 20.14 11.64
C ASP A 10 -4.13 20.30 10.52
N ALA A 11 -4.28 19.54 9.41
CA ALA A 11 -3.35 19.61 8.29
C ALA A 11 -3.43 20.99 7.61
N SER A 12 -2.29 21.66 7.48
CA SER A 12 -2.20 22.91 6.75
C SER A 12 -2.59 22.75 5.27
N ALA A 13 -3.06 23.85 4.65
CA ALA A 13 -3.41 23.87 3.23
C ALA A 13 -2.26 23.35 2.34
N ALA A 14 -1.01 23.68 2.67
CA ALA A 14 0.17 23.20 1.94
C ALA A 14 0.34 21.67 2.03
N VAL A 15 0.02 21.04 3.17
CA VAL A 15 0.05 19.59 3.32
C VAL A 15 -1.03 18.92 2.48
N ILE A 16 -2.23 19.51 2.45
CA ILE A 16 -3.36 19.01 1.66
C ILE A 16 -3.05 19.11 0.16
N GLU A 17 -2.52 20.23 -0.28
CA GLU A 17 -2.12 20.46 -1.68
C GLU A 17 -1.01 19.50 -2.12
N THR A 18 0.05 19.36 -1.31
CA THR A 18 1.14 18.41 -1.57
C THR A 18 0.63 16.97 -1.65
N ALA A 19 -0.36 16.62 -0.82
CA ALA A 19 -0.97 15.30 -0.85
C ALA A 19 -1.78 15.07 -2.14
N GLY A 20 -2.49 16.08 -2.62
CA GLY A 20 -3.21 16.06 -3.89
C GLY A 20 -2.26 15.92 -5.08
N ALA A 21 -1.21 16.72 -5.11
CA ALA A 21 -0.19 16.66 -6.16
C ALA A 21 0.50 15.29 -6.21
N ARG A 22 0.83 14.71 -5.05
CA ARG A 22 1.42 13.36 -4.97
C ARG A 22 0.47 12.26 -5.46
N ALA A 23 -0.83 12.37 -5.23
CA ALA A 23 -1.80 11.40 -5.71
C ALA A 23 -1.92 11.42 -7.25
N LEU A 24 -1.59 12.54 -7.89
CA LEU A 24 -1.64 12.74 -9.34
C LEU A 24 -0.25 12.64 -10.00
N SER A 25 0.80 12.28 -9.24
CA SER A 25 2.17 12.27 -9.76
C SER A 25 2.51 11.08 -10.67
N GLY A 26 1.61 10.13 -10.82
CA GLY A 26 1.78 8.98 -11.72
C GLY A 26 0.61 8.84 -12.70
N PRO A 27 0.83 8.30 -13.91
CA PRO A 27 -0.22 8.14 -14.91
C PRO A 27 -1.28 7.09 -14.53
N VAL A 28 -0.95 6.16 -13.62
CA VAL A 28 -1.87 5.12 -13.16
C VAL A 28 -1.82 5.02 -11.64
N LEU A 29 -3.00 4.98 -11.03
CA LEU A 29 -3.19 4.76 -9.61
C LEU A 29 -4.16 3.59 -9.39
N LEU A 30 -3.67 2.50 -8.80
CA LEU A 30 -4.46 1.32 -8.47
C LEU A 30 -4.85 1.38 -6.99
N ALA A 31 -6.12 1.27 -6.68
CA ALA A 31 -6.57 1.04 -5.31
C ALA A 31 -6.43 -0.44 -4.96
N VAL A 32 -5.75 -0.72 -3.84
CA VAL A 32 -5.59 -2.08 -3.32
C VAL A 32 -6.59 -2.27 -2.19
N ILE A 33 -7.57 -3.12 -2.41
CA ILE A 33 -8.64 -3.43 -1.45
C ILE A 33 -8.51 -4.90 -1.06
N ALA A 34 -8.35 -5.17 0.24
CA ALA A 34 -8.37 -6.51 0.80
C ALA A 34 -9.79 -6.82 1.30
N CYS A 35 -10.35 -7.95 0.88
CA CYS A 35 -11.61 -8.48 1.39
C CYS A 35 -11.27 -9.51 2.47
N ILE A 36 -11.54 -9.18 3.73
CA ILE A 36 -11.22 -10.02 4.88
C ILE A 36 -12.53 -10.55 5.49
N GLN A 37 -12.64 -11.84 5.57
CA GLN A 37 -13.80 -12.53 6.15
C GLN A 37 -13.44 -13.01 7.57
N ASP A 38 -13.99 -12.37 8.58
CA ASP A 38 -13.70 -12.71 9.98
C ASP A 38 -14.17 -14.11 10.36
N ASN A 39 -15.22 -14.59 9.72
CA ASN A 39 -15.86 -15.89 10.02
C ASN A 39 -15.63 -16.92 8.89
N HIS A 40 -14.54 -16.84 8.14
CA HIS A 40 -14.22 -17.88 7.15
C HIS A 40 -13.93 -19.21 7.85
N PRO A 41 -14.56 -20.35 7.44
CA PRO A 41 -14.48 -21.61 8.16
C PRO A 41 -13.04 -22.17 8.25
N ASP A 42 -12.25 -21.97 7.19
CA ASP A 42 -10.94 -22.64 7.06
C ASP A 42 -9.75 -21.66 7.08
N ILE A 43 -9.97 -20.38 6.79
CA ILE A 43 -8.89 -19.40 6.60
C ILE A 43 -9.07 -18.23 7.59
N PRO A 44 -8.30 -18.20 8.67
CA PRO A 44 -8.39 -17.11 9.64
C PRO A 44 -7.95 -15.77 9.06
N PRO A 45 -8.41 -14.63 9.61
CA PRO A 45 -8.14 -13.30 9.08
C PRO A 45 -6.65 -12.98 8.88
N HIS A 46 -5.76 -13.45 9.76
CA HIS A 46 -4.34 -13.20 9.64
C HIS A 46 -3.71 -13.83 8.40
N GLU A 47 -4.15 -15.03 7.99
CA GLU A 47 -3.69 -15.68 6.76
C GLU A 47 -4.20 -14.94 5.51
N GLN A 48 -5.45 -14.44 5.56
CA GLN A 48 -6.02 -13.62 4.49
C GLN A 48 -5.21 -12.33 4.30
N TRP A 49 -4.78 -11.69 5.40
CA TRP A 49 -3.90 -10.52 5.35
C TRP A 49 -2.52 -10.84 4.77
N ILE A 50 -1.94 -12.00 5.10
CA ILE A 50 -0.67 -12.46 4.52
C ILE A 50 -0.82 -12.64 3.01
N CYS A 51 -1.90 -13.28 2.55
CA CYS A 51 -2.20 -13.46 1.13
C CYS A 51 -2.37 -12.12 0.41
N ALA A 52 -3.09 -11.16 1.01
CA ALA A 52 -3.27 -9.83 0.44
C ALA A 52 -1.92 -9.09 0.28
N GLY A 53 -1.04 -9.20 1.29
CA GLY A 53 0.31 -8.64 1.23
C GLY A 53 1.18 -9.28 0.15
N ALA A 54 1.12 -10.60 0.01
CA ALA A 54 1.82 -11.34 -1.05
C ALA A 54 1.32 -10.96 -2.45
N ALA A 55 0.00 -10.84 -2.63
CA ALA A 55 -0.59 -10.40 -3.88
C ALA A 55 -0.12 -8.98 -4.25
N LEU A 56 -0.11 -8.06 -3.29
CA LEU A 56 0.40 -6.70 -3.49
C LEU A 56 1.88 -6.71 -3.92
N GLN A 57 2.72 -7.51 -3.27
CA GLN A 57 4.13 -7.62 -3.65
C GLN A 57 4.29 -8.17 -5.07
N ASN A 58 3.47 -9.14 -5.48
CA ASN A 58 3.48 -9.66 -6.83
C ASN A 58 3.09 -8.60 -7.87
N VAL A 59 2.15 -7.72 -7.56
CA VAL A 59 1.80 -6.57 -8.44
C VAL A 59 3.01 -5.65 -8.64
N LEU A 60 3.74 -5.33 -7.57
CA LEU A 60 4.94 -4.48 -7.66
C LEU A 60 6.04 -5.15 -8.49
N LEU A 61 6.31 -6.43 -8.27
CA LEU A 61 7.30 -7.19 -9.03
C LEU A 61 6.91 -7.34 -10.51
N ALA A 62 5.62 -7.58 -10.79
CA ALA A 62 5.14 -7.69 -12.15
C ALA A 62 5.24 -6.36 -12.92
N ALA A 63 5.04 -5.23 -12.24
CA ALA A 63 5.22 -3.91 -12.82
C ALA A 63 6.70 -3.68 -13.20
N GLU A 64 7.62 -3.97 -12.27
CA GLU A 64 9.06 -3.86 -12.48
C GLU A 64 9.53 -4.76 -13.64
N ALA A 65 9.09 -6.02 -13.65
CA ALA A 65 9.42 -6.97 -14.70
C ALA A 65 8.95 -6.54 -16.11
N ARG A 66 7.97 -5.62 -16.16
CA ARG A 66 7.46 -5.02 -17.40
C ARG A 66 8.07 -3.64 -17.72
N GLY A 67 9.07 -3.21 -16.97
CA GLY A 67 9.75 -1.95 -17.17
C GLY A 67 9.00 -0.73 -16.63
N PHE A 68 8.05 -0.92 -15.72
CA PHE A 68 7.36 0.17 -15.04
C PHE A 68 7.93 0.39 -13.64
N ALA A 69 8.07 1.65 -13.27
CA ALA A 69 8.28 2.01 -11.88
C ALA A 69 6.98 1.85 -11.10
N ALA A 70 7.05 1.25 -9.93
CA ALA A 70 5.90 1.03 -9.06
C ALA A 70 6.21 1.42 -7.63
N LYS A 71 5.24 2.06 -6.97
CA LYS A 71 5.36 2.46 -5.55
C LYS A 71 4.04 2.30 -4.83
N MET A 72 4.08 1.60 -3.69
CA MET A 72 2.95 1.58 -2.77
C MET A 72 2.91 2.86 -1.93
N VAL A 73 1.72 3.43 -1.81
CA VAL A 73 1.42 4.58 -0.95
C VAL A 73 0.26 4.22 -0.04
N SER A 74 0.44 4.37 1.25
CA SER A 74 -0.58 4.12 2.27
C SER A 74 -0.48 5.17 3.38
N GLY A 75 -1.04 4.91 4.54
CA GLY A 75 -0.97 5.75 5.71
C GLY A 75 -2.35 6.17 6.22
N ARG A 76 -2.42 7.17 7.07
CA ARG A 76 -3.67 7.59 7.75
C ARG A 76 -4.82 7.89 6.79
N ARG A 77 -4.52 8.40 5.59
CA ARG A 77 -5.52 8.80 4.59
C ARG A 77 -6.37 7.66 4.05
N VAL A 78 -5.84 6.44 4.00
CA VAL A 78 -6.63 5.27 3.54
C VAL A 78 -7.81 4.93 4.46
N ARG A 79 -7.80 5.47 5.69
CA ARG A 79 -8.89 5.32 6.67
C ARG A 79 -9.95 6.42 6.58
N SER A 80 -9.80 7.35 5.64
CA SER A 80 -10.75 8.45 5.47
C SER A 80 -12.16 7.93 5.14
N PRO A 81 -13.21 8.42 5.83
CA PRO A 81 -14.60 8.10 5.49
C PRO A 81 -14.95 8.44 4.04
N VAL A 82 -14.34 9.49 3.48
CA VAL A 82 -14.51 9.89 2.08
C VAL A 82 -14.04 8.79 1.14
N LEU A 83 -12.89 8.17 1.40
CA LEU A 83 -12.39 7.07 0.56
C LEU A 83 -13.22 5.81 0.76
N ARG A 84 -13.64 5.50 1.99
CA ARG A 84 -14.55 4.38 2.22
C ARG A 84 -15.83 4.51 1.40
N SER A 85 -16.46 5.68 1.43
CA SER A 85 -17.68 5.96 0.65
C SER A 85 -17.41 5.93 -0.86
N ALA A 86 -16.30 6.53 -1.33
CA ALA A 86 -15.98 6.60 -2.75
C ALA A 86 -15.73 5.21 -3.36
N PHE A 87 -15.17 4.28 -2.61
CA PHE A 87 -14.92 2.90 -3.03
C PHE A 87 -16.02 1.93 -2.57
N MET A 88 -17.12 2.43 -1.98
CA MET A 88 -18.25 1.62 -1.49
C MET A 88 -17.80 0.47 -0.59
N LEU A 89 -16.84 0.73 0.32
CA LEU A 89 -16.28 -0.28 1.19
C LEU A 89 -17.25 -0.63 2.33
N ASP A 90 -17.60 -1.88 2.45
CA ASP A 90 -18.29 -2.46 3.60
C ASP A 90 -17.31 -2.80 4.74
N GLU A 91 -17.78 -3.53 5.76
CA GLU A 91 -16.98 -3.90 6.93
C GLU A 91 -15.86 -4.90 6.59
N SER A 92 -16.08 -5.76 5.60
CA SER A 92 -15.12 -6.78 5.15
C SER A 92 -14.05 -6.23 4.20
N ASN A 93 -14.30 -5.07 3.60
CA ASN A 93 -13.44 -4.46 2.59
C ASN A 93 -12.54 -3.38 3.20
N HIS A 94 -11.24 -3.58 3.08
CA HIS A 94 -10.21 -2.71 3.65
C HIS A 94 -9.35 -2.11 2.56
N LEU A 95 -9.36 -0.77 2.43
CA LEU A 95 -8.41 -0.08 1.56
C LEU A 95 -7.01 -0.17 2.18
N VAL A 96 -6.15 -1.01 1.62
CA VAL A 96 -4.77 -1.22 2.07
C VAL A 96 -3.89 -0.03 1.70
N GLY A 97 -4.10 0.50 0.49
CA GLY A 97 -3.33 1.62 -0.05
C GLY A 97 -3.54 1.75 -1.55
N PHE A 98 -2.62 2.48 -2.15
CA PHE A 98 -2.59 2.69 -3.59
C PHE A 98 -1.24 2.26 -4.15
N VAL A 99 -1.25 1.64 -5.32
CA VAL A 99 -0.04 1.44 -6.12
C VAL A 99 -0.03 2.48 -7.23
N MET A 100 0.99 3.32 -7.21
CA MET A 100 1.28 4.27 -8.28
C MET A 100 2.19 3.58 -9.28
N LEU A 101 1.82 3.65 -10.57
CA LEU A 101 2.60 3.10 -11.67
C LEU A 101 2.97 4.23 -12.62
N GLY A 102 4.17 4.14 -13.17
CA GLY A 102 4.69 5.10 -14.14
C GLY A 102 5.95 4.57 -14.79
N THR A 103 6.54 5.37 -15.68
CA THR A 103 7.86 5.13 -16.22
C THR A 103 8.89 5.89 -15.38
N ASP A 104 10.07 5.29 -15.14
CA ASP A 104 11.17 5.99 -14.49
C ASP A 104 11.55 7.22 -15.33
N GLY A 105 11.47 8.40 -14.73
CA GLY A 105 12.05 9.60 -15.30
C GLY A 105 13.56 9.58 -15.13
N ALA A 106 14.32 10.13 -16.07
CA ALA A 106 15.77 10.18 -16.05
C ALA A 106 16.38 10.88 -14.79
N GLU A 107 15.55 11.56 -14.00
CA GLU A 107 15.95 12.23 -12.75
C GLU A 107 15.46 11.52 -11.47
N ALA A 108 14.74 10.42 -11.58
CA ALA A 108 14.24 9.68 -10.43
C ALA A 108 15.34 8.81 -9.80
N GLY A 109 16.39 9.43 -9.31
CA GLY A 109 17.34 8.79 -8.42
C GLY A 109 16.67 8.39 -7.13
N SER A 110 15.97 7.25 -7.11
CA SER A 110 15.48 6.69 -5.86
C SER A 110 16.70 6.32 -5.01
N LYS A 111 16.84 6.96 -3.85
CA LYS A 111 17.83 6.52 -2.87
C LYS A 111 17.57 5.04 -2.58
N PRO A 112 18.56 4.16 -2.72
CA PRO A 112 18.38 2.75 -2.41
C PRO A 112 17.88 2.63 -0.96
N ALA A 113 16.79 1.90 -0.77
CA ALA A 113 16.29 1.62 0.57
C ALA A 113 17.34 0.79 1.32
N LEU A 114 17.78 1.27 2.48
CA LEU A 114 18.61 0.49 3.40
C LEU A 114 17.79 -0.73 3.84
N ARG A 115 18.11 -1.88 3.25
CA ARG A 115 17.51 -3.17 3.64
C ARG A 115 18.47 -3.91 4.54
N ARG A 116 17.94 -4.59 5.54
CA ARG A 116 18.74 -5.53 6.33
C ARG A 116 19.19 -6.67 5.44
N SER A 117 20.41 -7.17 5.66
CA SER A 117 20.93 -8.36 4.97
C SER A 117 20.20 -9.63 5.41
N ALA A 118 20.31 -10.69 4.64
CA ALA A 118 19.61 -11.95 4.92
C ALA A 118 20.03 -12.55 6.28
N ASP A 119 21.30 -12.46 6.64
CA ASP A 119 21.85 -12.93 7.92
C ASP A 119 21.29 -12.16 9.14
N GLN A 120 20.78 -10.95 8.95
CA GLN A 120 20.15 -10.14 10.00
C GLN A 120 18.65 -10.47 10.21
N ILE A 121 18.04 -11.22 9.31
CA ILE A 121 16.61 -11.52 9.33
C ILE A 121 16.29 -13.01 9.28
N LEU A 122 17.27 -13.84 8.97
CA LEU A 122 17.15 -15.31 8.95
C LEU A 122 17.87 -15.91 10.14
N SER A 123 17.29 -16.93 10.70
CA SER A 123 17.94 -17.78 11.70
C SER A 123 17.68 -19.24 11.36
N GLU A 124 18.67 -20.08 11.64
CA GLU A 124 18.50 -21.52 11.53
C GLU A 124 17.71 -22.02 12.74
N TRP A 125 16.67 -22.80 12.48
CA TRP A 125 15.92 -23.45 13.54
C TRP A 125 16.54 -24.83 13.83
N SER A 126 16.87 -25.07 15.08
CA SER A 126 17.31 -26.40 15.55
C SER A 126 16.32 -26.88 16.61
N PRO A 127 15.83 -28.14 16.52
CA PRO A 127 15.02 -28.69 17.58
C PRO A 127 15.84 -28.72 18.88
N SER A 128 15.26 -28.19 19.95
CA SER A 128 15.84 -28.36 21.29
C SER A 128 15.86 -29.87 21.63
N GLY A 129 17.06 -30.40 21.89
CA GLY A 129 17.21 -31.78 22.36
C GLY A 129 16.60 -31.99 23.78
#